data_c2145449a5bfe120fe012033c4a3bf55
#
_entry.id   c2145449a5bfe120fe012033c4a3bf55
#
_cell.length_a   1.000
_cell.length_b   1.000
_cell.length_c   1.000
_cell.angle_alpha   90.00
_cell.angle_beta   90.00
_cell.angle_gamma   90.00
#
_symmetry.space_group_name_H-M   'P 1'
#
loop_
_entity.id
_entity.type
_entity.pdbx_description
1 polymer ?
#
loop_
_entity_poly.entity_id
_entity_poly.type
_entity_poly.pdbx_seq_one_letter_code
_entity_poly.pdbx_strand_id
1 'polypeptide(L)'
;MYFHIMQKIQIYDSPLGKLTFVSDGLALTGIWFDKQEPLQQILKAPHEVCNLPIFDETRLWFDTYFDGQQPGFIPRLSLIGTAFRQQVWRNLQLIPYGETTSYGTLAKQIGQQLGKNKMSAQAIGGAVGNNPISIIVPCHRVVGTNGTMTGYAGGIWRKEFLLDLEVKHRR
;
A
#
# COMPACT_ATOMS: atom_id res chain seq x y z
N MET A 1 -21.33 0.87 -23.17
CA MET A 1 -21.02 2.23 -22.69
C MET A 1 -20.28 2.07 -21.35
N TYR A 2 -18.97 2.32 -21.35
CA TYR A 2 -18.20 2.28 -20.12
C TYR A 2 -18.39 3.61 -19.39
N PHE A 3 -19.10 3.59 -18.27
CA PHE A 3 -19.11 4.74 -17.36
C PHE A 3 -17.74 4.82 -16.71
N HIS A 4 -16.90 5.75 -17.13
CA HIS A 4 -15.72 6.09 -16.37
C HIS A 4 -16.17 6.75 -15.07
N ILE A 5 -16.08 6.01 -13.97
CA ILE A 5 -16.32 6.57 -12.65
C ILE A 5 -15.27 7.65 -12.43
N MET A 6 -15.71 8.91 -12.23
CA MET A 6 -14.81 10.01 -11.93
C MET A 6 -14.09 9.74 -10.63
N GLN A 7 -12.76 9.74 -10.66
CA GLN A 7 -11.94 9.53 -9.48
C GLN A 7 -12.10 10.70 -8.52
N LYS A 8 -12.26 10.40 -7.24
CA LYS A 8 -12.29 11.37 -6.16
C LYS A 8 -10.93 11.38 -5.50
N ILE A 9 -10.40 12.56 -5.23
CA ILE A 9 -9.08 12.67 -4.60
C ILE A 9 -9.08 13.66 -3.45
N GLN A 10 -8.16 13.43 -2.50
CA GLN A 10 -7.83 14.40 -1.45
C GLN A 10 -6.34 14.30 -1.13
N ILE A 11 -5.72 15.42 -0.85
CA ILE A 11 -4.29 15.50 -0.50
C ILE A 11 -4.16 15.46 1.04
N TYR A 12 -3.19 14.68 1.51
CA TYR A 12 -2.82 14.56 2.91
C TYR A 12 -1.34 14.88 3.09
N ASP A 13 -1.02 15.82 3.97
CA ASP A 13 0.35 16.18 4.31
C ASP A 13 0.89 15.22 5.38
N SER A 14 1.88 14.42 5.02
CA SER A 14 2.50 13.44 5.90
C SER A 14 3.95 13.79 6.21
N PRO A 15 4.58 13.17 7.23
CA PRO A 15 6.01 13.31 7.48
C PRO A 15 6.88 12.85 6.29
N LEU A 16 6.31 12.07 5.38
CA LEU A 16 6.98 11.55 4.19
C LEU A 16 6.71 12.37 2.93
N GLY A 17 6.06 13.53 3.06
CA GLY A 17 5.60 14.34 1.96
C GLY A 17 4.10 14.14 1.70
N LYS A 18 3.62 14.72 0.60
CA LYS A 18 2.20 14.66 0.25
C LYS A 18 1.81 13.25 -0.20
N LEU A 19 0.69 12.78 0.37
CA LEU A 19 -0.02 11.60 -0.09
C LEU A 19 -1.31 12.05 -0.78
N THR A 20 -1.65 11.42 -1.89
CA THR A 20 -2.94 11.61 -2.52
C THR A 20 -3.81 10.38 -2.27
N PHE A 21 -4.93 10.59 -1.59
CA PHE A 21 -5.98 9.60 -1.40
C PHE A 21 -6.86 9.56 -2.65
N VAL A 22 -7.14 8.38 -3.14
CA VAL A 22 -8.01 8.19 -4.31
C VAL A 22 -9.15 7.24 -3.93
N SER A 23 -10.36 7.57 -4.37
CA SER A 23 -11.56 6.79 -4.09
C SER A 23 -12.50 6.74 -5.30
N ASP A 24 -13.27 5.68 -5.38
CA ASP A 24 -14.41 5.57 -6.31
C ASP A 24 -15.70 6.22 -5.77
N GLY A 25 -15.63 6.79 -4.57
CA GLY A 25 -16.75 7.37 -3.84
C GLY A 25 -17.18 6.55 -2.62
N LEU A 26 -16.84 5.27 -2.56
CA LEU A 26 -17.23 4.34 -1.49
C LEU A 26 -16.04 3.75 -0.74
N ALA A 27 -14.96 3.44 -1.45
CA ALA A 27 -13.78 2.77 -0.92
C ALA A 27 -12.51 3.46 -1.39
N LEU A 28 -11.40 3.24 -0.69
CA LEU A 28 -10.09 3.65 -1.18
C LEU A 28 -9.67 2.75 -2.34
N THR A 29 -9.23 3.37 -3.41
CA THR A 29 -8.66 2.70 -4.58
C THR A 29 -7.19 2.99 -4.75
N GLY A 30 -6.67 4.03 -4.10
CA GLY A 30 -5.26 4.40 -4.18
C GLY A 30 -4.80 5.29 -3.04
N ILE A 31 -3.55 5.10 -2.66
CA ILE A 31 -2.75 5.99 -1.82
C ILE A 31 -1.40 6.13 -2.53
N TRP A 32 -1.09 7.32 -3.00
CA TRP A 32 0.07 7.56 -3.84
C TRP A 32 0.94 8.68 -3.30
N PHE A 33 2.26 8.49 -3.33
CA PHE A 33 3.22 9.58 -3.15
C PHE A 33 3.29 10.44 -4.41
N ASP A 34 3.69 11.69 -4.25
CA ASP A 34 3.92 12.58 -5.38
C ASP A 34 4.88 11.94 -6.40
N LYS A 35 4.64 12.23 -7.67
CA LYS A 35 5.43 11.77 -8.83
C LYS A 35 5.33 10.28 -9.14
N GLN A 36 4.57 9.48 -8.40
CA GLN A 36 4.33 8.10 -8.82
C GLN A 36 3.51 8.08 -10.11
N GLU A 37 3.90 7.22 -11.06
CA GLU A 37 3.28 7.20 -12.40
C GLU A 37 1.77 6.96 -12.38
N PRO A 38 1.22 6.02 -11.57
CA PRO A 38 -0.23 5.85 -11.53
C PRO A 38 -0.98 7.10 -11.10
N LEU A 39 -0.43 7.86 -10.14
CA LEU A 39 -1.02 9.15 -9.72
C LEU A 39 -1.02 10.14 -10.87
N GLN A 40 0.07 10.22 -11.62
CA GLN A 40 0.15 11.15 -12.76
C GLN A 40 -0.92 10.85 -13.81
N GLN A 41 -1.22 9.59 -14.05
CA GLN A 41 -2.29 9.20 -14.96
C GLN A 41 -3.67 9.60 -14.43
N ILE A 42 -3.91 9.42 -13.13
CA ILE A 42 -5.16 9.83 -12.47
C ILE A 42 -5.35 11.35 -12.60
N LEU A 43 -4.29 12.13 -12.35
CA LEU A 43 -4.35 13.60 -12.41
C LEU A 43 -4.53 14.15 -13.82
N LYS A 44 -4.10 13.43 -14.84
CA LYS A 44 -4.33 13.79 -16.25
C LYS A 44 -5.76 13.52 -16.71
N ALA A 45 -6.44 12.56 -16.08
CA ALA A 45 -7.83 12.24 -16.37
C ALA A 45 -8.78 13.14 -15.57
N PRO A 46 -10.06 13.24 -15.97
CA PRO A 46 -11.04 13.96 -15.17
C PRO A 46 -11.13 13.38 -13.75
N HIS A 47 -11.01 14.25 -12.75
CA HIS A 47 -11.07 13.88 -11.34
C HIS A 47 -11.69 15.04 -10.53
N GLU A 48 -12.11 14.74 -9.32
CA GLU A 48 -12.71 15.73 -8.43
C GLU A 48 -11.95 15.75 -7.09
N VAL A 49 -11.52 16.94 -6.70
CA VAL A 49 -10.97 17.17 -5.36
C VAL A 49 -12.14 17.45 -4.43
N CYS A 50 -12.37 16.56 -3.48
CA CYS A 50 -13.51 16.68 -2.57
C CYS A 50 -13.23 15.99 -1.23
N ASN A 51 -14.11 16.22 -0.26
CA ASN A 51 -14.12 15.44 0.96
C ASN A 51 -15.18 14.34 0.87
N LEU A 52 -14.85 13.18 1.44
CA LEU A 52 -15.72 12.01 1.53
C LEU A 52 -15.56 11.38 2.91
N PRO A 53 -16.58 10.69 3.43
CA PRO A 53 -16.45 9.94 4.69
C PRO A 53 -15.26 8.98 4.69
N ILE A 54 -14.99 8.32 3.57
CA ILE A 54 -13.83 7.41 3.43
C ILE A 54 -12.50 8.17 3.59
N PHE A 55 -12.43 9.43 3.15
CA PHE A 55 -11.22 10.24 3.31
C PHE A 55 -11.04 10.70 4.76
N ASP A 56 -12.10 11.02 5.47
CA ASP A 56 -12.03 11.34 6.91
C ASP A 56 -11.51 10.14 7.70
N GLU A 57 -12.02 8.96 7.41
CA GLU A 57 -11.58 7.70 8.02
C GLU A 57 -10.11 7.40 7.71
N THR A 58 -9.70 7.59 6.46
CA THR A 58 -8.32 7.40 6.02
C THR A 58 -7.38 8.39 6.69
N ARG A 59 -7.79 9.65 6.82
CA ARG A 59 -7.02 10.68 7.52
C ARG A 59 -6.80 10.29 8.97
N LEU A 60 -7.85 9.83 9.66
CA LEU A 60 -7.73 9.35 11.03
C LEU A 60 -6.75 8.17 11.13
N TRP A 61 -6.81 7.25 10.17
CA TRP A 61 -5.87 6.14 10.11
C TRP A 61 -4.41 6.63 10.03
N PHE A 62 -4.12 7.56 9.12
CA PHE A 62 -2.77 8.10 8.94
C PHE A 62 -2.32 8.96 10.12
N ASP A 63 -3.20 9.79 10.68
CA ASP A 63 -2.87 10.59 11.88
C ASP A 63 -2.47 9.67 13.03
N THR A 64 -3.22 8.59 13.25
CA THR A 64 -2.91 7.59 14.28
C THR A 64 -1.58 6.89 13.99
N TYR A 65 -1.38 6.46 12.76
CA TYR A 65 -0.17 5.75 12.34
C TYR A 65 1.09 6.60 12.51
N PHE A 66 1.08 7.83 12.02
CA PHE A 66 2.23 8.73 12.11
C PHE A 66 2.47 9.28 13.52
N ASP A 67 1.47 9.21 14.40
CA ASP A 67 1.64 9.48 15.83
C ASP A 67 2.27 8.30 16.58
N GLY A 68 2.66 7.25 15.88
CA GLY A 68 3.33 6.09 16.44
C GLY A 68 2.39 5.06 17.06
N GLN A 69 1.12 5.08 16.72
CA GLN A 69 0.15 4.11 17.20
C GLN A 69 -0.29 3.19 16.07
N GLN A 70 -0.47 1.91 16.38
CA GLN A 70 -1.07 0.99 15.42
C GLN A 70 -2.56 1.30 15.31
N PRO A 71 -3.06 1.71 14.11
CA PRO A 71 -4.49 1.89 13.93
C PRO A 71 -5.25 0.59 14.16
N GLY A 72 -6.35 0.66 14.93
CA GLY A 72 -7.18 -0.49 15.27
C GLY A 72 -8.26 -0.81 14.24
N PHE A 73 -8.20 -0.20 13.07
CA PHE A 73 -9.17 -0.39 11.98
C PHE A 73 -8.47 -0.25 10.63
N ILE A 74 -9.12 -0.72 9.57
CA ILE A 74 -8.68 -0.52 8.19
C ILE A 74 -9.84 0.12 7.43
N PRO A 75 -9.62 1.27 6.75
CA PRO A 75 -10.62 1.84 5.87
C PRO A 75 -11.06 0.83 4.81
N ARG A 76 -12.27 0.98 4.29
CA ARG A 76 -12.74 0.12 3.19
C ARG A 76 -11.82 0.26 1.98
N LEU A 77 -11.22 -0.85 1.55
CA LEU A 77 -10.31 -0.90 0.41
C LEU A 77 -10.99 -1.56 -0.78
N SER A 78 -10.71 -1.04 -1.97
CA SER A 78 -11.03 -1.68 -3.24
C SER A 78 -9.72 -1.85 -4.01
N LEU A 79 -9.14 -3.03 -3.90
CA LEU A 79 -7.87 -3.37 -4.54
C LEU A 79 -8.14 -3.86 -5.97
N ILE A 80 -7.80 -3.02 -6.95
CA ILE A 80 -8.03 -3.30 -8.37
C ILE A 80 -6.75 -3.83 -8.97
N GLY A 81 -6.80 -5.05 -9.51
CA GLY A 81 -5.66 -5.71 -10.12
C GLY A 81 -5.97 -7.14 -10.49
N THR A 82 -4.98 -7.84 -11.05
CA THR A 82 -5.12 -9.25 -11.41
C THR A 82 -5.37 -10.12 -10.18
N ALA A 83 -5.92 -11.31 -10.38
CA ALA A 83 -6.14 -12.27 -9.30
C ALA A 83 -4.85 -12.57 -8.54
N PHE A 84 -3.73 -12.70 -9.25
CA PHE A 84 -2.41 -12.91 -8.65
C PHE A 84 -1.98 -11.73 -7.77
N ARG A 85 -2.09 -10.50 -8.28
CA ARG A 85 -1.75 -9.29 -7.50
C ARG A 85 -2.62 -9.16 -6.26
N GLN A 86 -3.92 -9.40 -6.38
CA GLN A 86 -4.82 -9.40 -5.23
C GLN A 86 -4.43 -10.42 -4.18
N GLN A 87 -4.00 -11.62 -4.60
CA GLN A 87 -3.50 -12.64 -3.69
C GLN A 87 -2.26 -12.15 -2.93
N VAL A 88 -1.32 -11.53 -3.62
CA VAL A 88 -0.13 -10.95 -3.00
C VAL A 88 -0.52 -9.85 -2.00
N TRP A 89 -1.37 -8.93 -2.40
CA TRP A 89 -1.78 -7.82 -1.54
C TRP A 89 -2.55 -8.29 -0.30
N ARG A 90 -3.36 -9.33 -0.40
CA ARG A 90 -4.00 -9.96 0.77
C ARG A 90 -2.96 -10.51 1.75
N ASN A 91 -1.92 -11.15 1.24
CA ASN A 91 -0.83 -11.65 2.07
C ASN A 91 -0.04 -10.53 2.74
N LEU A 92 0.17 -9.40 2.06
CA LEU A 92 0.82 -8.23 2.66
C LEU A 92 0.07 -7.74 3.89
N GLN A 93 -1.26 -7.73 3.84
CA GLN A 93 -2.09 -7.27 4.96
C GLN A 93 -2.00 -8.17 6.20
N LEU A 94 -1.48 -9.39 6.05
CA LEU A 94 -1.27 -10.32 7.16
C LEU A 94 0.07 -10.11 7.87
N ILE A 95 0.97 -9.30 7.33
CA ILE A 95 2.25 -8.99 7.98
C ILE A 95 2.00 -8.05 9.14
N PRO A 96 2.28 -8.45 10.39
CA PRO A 96 1.95 -7.63 11.55
C PRO A 96 2.73 -6.31 11.60
N TYR A 97 2.14 -5.33 12.26
CA TYR A 97 2.80 -4.06 12.56
C TYR A 97 4.10 -4.29 13.32
N GLY A 98 5.17 -3.65 12.87
CA GLY A 98 6.50 -3.77 13.48
C GLY A 98 7.27 -5.05 13.08
N GLU A 99 6.72 -5.84 12.17
CA GLU A 99 7.37 -7.05 11.68
C GLU A 99 7.68 -6.94 10.19
N THR A 100 8.60 -7.77 9.72
CA THR A 100 8.97 -7.86 8.31
C THR A 100 8.94 -9.30 7.83
N THR A 101 8.82 -9.47 6.53
CA THR A 101 9.03 -10.75 5.87
C THR A 101 9.92 -10.55 4.65
N SER A 102 10.48 -11.64 4.13
CA SER A 102 11.28 -11.57 2.90
C SER A 102 10.45 -11.89 1.66
N TYR A 103 10.92 -11.43 0.50
CA TYR A 103 10.32 -11.81 -0.79
C TYR A 103 10.30 -13.32 -0.98
N GLY A 104 11.36 -14.02 -0.56
CA GLY A 104 11.44 -15.47 -0.64
C GLY A 104 10.42 -16.19 0.23
N THR A 105 10.25 -15.73 1.47
CA THR A 105 9.23 -16.27 2.38
C THR A 105 7.83 -16.04 1.84
N LEU A 106 7.56 -14.85 1.35
CA LEU A 106 6.26 -14.48 0.76
C LEU A 106 5.98 -15.32 -0.49
N ALA A 107 6.99 -15.50 -1.36
CA ALA A 107 6.87 -16.36 -2.54
C ALA A 107 6.51 -17.79 -2.18
N LYS A 108 7.14 -18.33 -1.15
CA LYS A 108 6.86 -19.69 -0.66
C LYS A 108 5.42 -19.83 -0.15
N GLN A 109 4.98 -18.87 0.66
CA GLN A 109 3.62 -18.87 1.21
C GLN A 109 2.56 -18.81 0.11
N ILE A 110 2.73 -17.89 -0.84
CA ILE A 110 1.80 -17.71 -1.95
C ILE A 110 1.83 -18.90 -2.90
N GLY A 111 3.01 -19.45 -3.17
CA GLY A 111 3.16 -20.66 -3.95
C GLY A 111 2.36 -21.84 -3.36
N GLN A 112 2.43 -22.03 -2.05
CA GLN A 112 1.65 -23.05 -1.35
C GLN A 112 0.14 -22.80 -1.47
N GLN A 113 -0.30 -21.55 -1.31
CA GLN A 113 -1.71 -21.18 -1.44
C GLN A 113 -2.26 -21.44 -2.85
N LEU A 114 -1.42 -21.27 -3.88
CA LEU A 114 -1.79 -21.46 -5.28
C LEU A 114 -1.53 -22.89 -5.78
N GLY A 115 -1.08 -23.79 -4.92
CA GLY A 115 -0.75 -25.18 -5.29
C GLY A 115 0.43 -25.28 -6.25
N LYS A 116 1.37 -24.34 -6.20
CA LYS A 116 2.57 -24.32 -7.03
C LYS A 116 3.80 -24.71 -6.23
N ASN A 117 4.62 -25.62 -6.77
CA ASN A 117 5.85 -26.03 -6.11
C ASN A 117 6.92 -24.93 -6.04
N LYS A 118 6.87 -23.99 -6.99
CA LYS A 118 7.83 -22.90 -7.07
C LYS A 118 7.14 -21.64 -7.56
N MET A 119 7.39 -20.53 -6.85
CA MET A 119 6.92 -19.21 -7.21
C MET A 119 8.12 -18.29 -7.40
N SER A 120 8.14 -17.55 -8.50
CA SER A 120 9.21 -16.59 -8.79
C SER A 120 9.20 -15.44 -7.80
N ALA A 121 10.34 -15.18 -7.16
CA ALA A 121 10.53 -14.00 -6.33
C ALA A 121 10.38 -12.70 -7.15
N GLN A 122 10.73 -12.72 -8.43
CA GLN A 122 10.55 -11.60 -9.35
C GLN A 122 9.07 -11.29 -9.58
N ALA A 123 8.23 -12.31 -9.77
CA ALA A 123 6.79 -12.13 -9.93
C ALA A 123 6.16 -11.54 -8.64
N ILE A 124 6.58 -12.02 -7.48
CA ILE A 124 6.18 -11.48 -6.18
C ILE A 124 6.62 -10.04 -6.05
N GLY A 125 7.89 -9.73 -6.36
CA GLY A 125 8.43 -8.37 -6.30
C GLY A 125 7.66 -7.40 -7.19
N GLY A 126 7.28 -7.83 -8.39
CA GLY A 126 6.45 -7.04 -9.29
C GLY A 126 5.07 -6.73 -8.71
N ALA A 127 4.42 -7.71 -8.12
CA ALA A 127 3.10 -7.52 -7.48
C ALA A 127 3.21 -6.63 -6.24
N VAL A 128 4.22 -6.83 -5.39
CA VAL A 128 4.48 -5.98 -4.21
C VAL A 128 4.73 -4.53 -4.65
N GLY A 129 5.54 -4.31 -5.68
CA GLY A 129 5.88 -2.98 -6.20
C GLY A 129 4.71 -2.26 -6.88
N ASN A 130 3.68 -2.99 -7.31
CA ASN A 130 2.47 -2.42 -7.93
C ASN A 130 1.30 -2.23 -6.93
N ASN A 131 1.58 -2.30 -5.63
CA ASN A 131 0.59 -2.03 -4.59
C ASN A 131 -0.04 -0.64 -4.79
N PRO A 132 -1.36 -0.54 -5.00
CA PRO A 132 -2.00 0.75 -5.24
C PRO A 132 -2.31 1.54 -3.96
N ILE A 133 -2.25 0.90 -2.79
CA ILE A 133 -2.62 1.52 -1.51
C ILE A 133 -1.44 1.44 -0.55
N SER A 134 -0.48 2.34 -0.75
CA SER A 134 0.76 2.39 0.04
C SER A 134 0.49 2.55 1.54
N ILE A 135 1.31 1.95 2.34
CA ILE A 135 1.33 1.99 3.81
C ILE A 135 0.20 1.19 4.45
N ILE A 136 -1.06 1.43 4.11
CA ILE A 136 -2.19 0.65 4.63
C ILE A 136 -2.05 -0.81 4.20
N VAL A 137 -1.77 -1.06 2.92
CA VAL A 137 -1.31 -2.37 2.44
C VAL A 137 0.22 -2.35 2.54
N PRO A 138 0.81 -3.05 3.52
CA PRO A 138 2.16 -2.74 4.00
C PRO A 138 3.27 -3.38 3.16
N CYS A 139 3.41 -2.97 1.90
CA CYS A 139 4.49 -3.46 1.04
C CYS A 139 5.89 -3.05 1.56
N HIS A 140 5.97 -2.02 2.40
CA HIS A 140 7.22 -1.63 3.07
C HIS A 140 7.74 -2.69 4.05
N ARG A 141 6.89 -3.61 4.51
CA ARG A 141 7.27 -4.71 5.42
C ARG A 141 7.90 -5.90 4.70
N VAL A 142 8.03 -5.86 3.38
CA VAL A 142 8.74 -6.89 2.61
C VAL A 142 10.15 -6.41 2.33
N VAL A 143 11.13 -7.20 2.78
CA VAL A 143 12.55 -6.89 2.67
C VAL A 143 13.30 -7.98 1.90
N GLY A 144 14.52 -7.70 1.48
CA GLY A 144 15.39 -8.71 0.84
C GLY A 144 15.91 -9.72 1.85
N THR A 145 16.68 -10.68 1.36
CA THR A 145 17.38 -11.67 2.18
C THR A 145 18.22 -10.97 3.23
N ASN A 146 18.21 -11.47 4.47
CA ASN A 146 18.93 -10.91 5.61
C ASN A 146 18.53 -9.47 5.97
N GLY A 147 17.30 -9.08 5.67
CA GLY A 147 16.80 -7.75 6.01
C GLY A 147 17.29 -6.63 5.09
N THR A 148 17.88 -6.97 3.94
CA THR A 148 18.36 -5.97 2.98
C THR A 148 17.24 -5.08 2.50
N MET A 149 17.43 -3.76 2.55
CA MET A 149 16.48 -2.79 2.01
C MET A 149 16.54 -2.81 0.49
N THR A 150 15.53 -3.39 -0.12
CA THR A 150 15.38 -3.44 -1.57
C THR A 150 14.09 -2.75 -1.97
N GLY A 151 14.07 -2.17 -3.14
CA GLY A 151 12.96 -1.54 -3.84
C GLY A 151 11.76 -1.07 -3.00
N TYR A 152 11.42 0.19 -3.15
CA TYR A 152 10.14 0.74 -2.66
C TYR A 152 9.68 1.83 -3.63
N ALA A 153 8.45 1.74 -4.10
CA ALA A 153 7.92 2.67 -5.10
C ALA A 153 7.93 4.13 -4.62
N GLY A 154 7.81 4.34 -3.31
CA GLY A 154 7.93 5.65 -2.69
C GLY A 154 9.36 6.09 -2.38
N GLY A 155 10.39 5.26 -2.69
CA GLY A 155 11.79 5.51 -2.37
C GLY A 155 12.25 4.82 -1.07
N ILE A 156 13.50 4.36 -1.06
CA ILE A 156 14.07 3.57 0.05
C ILE A 156 14.00 4.33 1.39
N TRP A 157 14.28 5.63 1.39
CA TRP A 157 14.26 6.43 2.61
C TRP A 157 12.89 6.42 3.29
N ARG A 158 11.80 6.37 2.51
CA ARG A 158 10.45 6.26 3.06
C ARG A 158 10.20 4.89 3.67
N LYS A 159 10.68 3.84 3.02
CA LYS A 159 10.61 2.48 3.54
C LYS A 159 11.33 2.38 4.89
N GLU A 160 12.55 2.88 4.98
CA GLU A 160 13.33 2.92 6.21
C GLU A 160 12.60 3.70 7.31
N PHE A 161 12.07 4.86 6.99
CA PHE A 161 11.30 5.67 7.94
C PHE A 161 10.10 4.90 8.50
N LEU A 162 9.32 4.25 7.65
CA LEU A 162 8.15 3.49 8.05
C LEU A 162 8.51 2.31 8.95
N LEU A 163 9.55 1.57 8.60
CA LEU A 163 10.03 0.45 9.40
C LEU A 163 10.55 0.90 10.76
N ASP A 164 11.32 1.99 10.80
CA ASP A 164 11.83 2.55 12.06
C ASP A 164 10.70 3.04 12.96
N LEU A 165 9.70 3.70 12.39
CA LEU A 165 8.52 4.15 13.12
C LEU A 165 7.80 2.97 13.77
N GLU A 166 7.59 1.90 13.02
CA GLU A 166 6.88 0.71 13.51
C GLU A 166 7.67 -0.04 14.58
N VAL A 167 8.99 -0.16 14.42
CA VAL A 167 9.85 -0.82 15.40
C VAL A 167 9.87 -0.06 16.71
N LYS A 168 9.98 1.27 16.69
CA LYS A 168 9.99 2.12 17.89
C LYS A 168 8.70 2.00 18.71
N HIS A 169 7.58 1.79 18.04
CA HIS A 169 6.27 1.81 18.68
C HIS A 169 5.62 0.42 18.74
N ARG A 170 6.40 -0.62 18.43
CA ARG A 170 5.97 -2.00 18.59
C ARG A 170 5.72 -2.30 20.07
N ARG A 171 4.53 -2.83 20.37
CA ARG A 171 4.16 -3.32 21.70
C ARG A 171 4.19 -4.82 21.75
#